data_8e22cdd7f21c67faff59ded835c423a0
#
_entry.id   8e22cdd7f21c67faff59ded835c423a0
#
_cell.length_a   1.000
_cell.length_b   1.000
_cell.length_c   1.000
_cell.angle_alpha   90.00
_cell.angle_beta   90.00
_cell.angle_gamma   90.00
#
_symmetry.space_group_name_H-M   'P 1'
#
loop_
_entity.id
_entity.type
_entity.pdbx_description
1 polymer ?
#
loop_
_entity_poly.entity_id
_entity_poly.type
_entity_poly.pdbx_seq_one_letter_code
_entity_poly.pdbx_strand_id
1 'polypeptide(L)'
;MNQTWRKLGLLYCPAGDNRHPKLLTHAANPLPVLIGGDVYRIFFSGRDAQNRSSVGAVDIDIVRRTLIYEHEQPLFTHGPAGSFYADGVSIGNCYTANGVRYMLFMGWQTPQHSHWRGDIGQLTV
;
A
#
# COMPACT_ATOMS: atom_id res chain seq x y z
N MET A 1 24.76 -21.22 6.30
CA MET A 1 24.97 -20.24 5.24
C MET A 1 24.76 -18.83 5.83
N ASN A 2 25.80 -18.01 5.83
CA ASN A 2 25.67 -16.62 6.28
C ASN A 2 24.99 -15.81 5.19
N GLN A 3 23.71 -15.45 5.41
CA GLN A 3 23.02 -14.50 4.53
C GLN A 3 23.49 -13.09 4.86
N THR A 4 24.08 -12.41 3.88
CA THR A 4 24.44 -11.00 4.00
C THR A 4 23.41 -10.14 3.27
N TRP A 5 22.85 -9.15 3.97
CA TRP A 5 21.92 -8.19 3.40
C TRP A 5 22.70 -6.99 2.87
N ARG A 6 22.36 -6.56 1.65
CA ARG A 6 22.89 -5.33 1.04
C ARG A 6 21.74 -4.40 0.67
N LYS A 7 21.75 -3.20 1.22
CA LYS A 7 20.80 -2.15 0.82
C LYS A 7 21.14 -1.65 -0.58
N LEU A 8 20.15 -1.60 -1.48
CA LEU A 8 20.33 -1.19 -2.87
C LEU A 8 19.92 0.25 -3.13
N GLY A 9 19.33 0.92 -2.14
CA GLY A 9 18.93 2.32 -2.24
C GLY A 9 17.43 2.53 -2.32
N LEU A 10 17.04 3.79 -2.51
CA LEU A 10 15.65 4.21 -2.62
C LEU A 10 15.10 3.87 -4.02
N LEU A 11 13.92 3.26 -4.09
CA LEU A 11 13.24 2.94 -5.34
C LEU A 11 12.17 3.97 -5.70
N TYR A 12 11.41 4.44 -4.71
CA TYR A 12 10.29 5.35 -4.93
C TYR A 12 10.05 6.22 -3.68
N CYS A 13 9.77 7.48 -3.92
CA CYS A 13 9.32 8.44 -2.93
C CYS A 13 8.22 9.29 -3.56
N PRO A 14 7.04 9.43 -2.93
CA PRO A 14 6.02 10.35 -3.42
C PRO A 14 6.56 11.76 -3.53
N ALA A 15 6.44 12.37 -4.70
CA ALA A 15 6.93 13.72 -4.96
C ALA A 15 5.99 14.47 -5.92
N GLY A 16 6.06 15.81 -5.91
CA GLY A 16 5.26 16.68 -6.76
C GLY A 16 4.00 17.21 -6.09
N ASP A 17 3.48 18.30 -6.68
CA ASP A 17 2.40 19.10 -6.10
C ASP A 17 1.00 18.63 -6.50
N ASN A 18 0.87 17.86 -7.59
CA ASN A 18 -0.40 17.43 -8.17
C ASN A 18 -0.76 15.98 -7.79
N ARG A 19 -0.58 15.63 -6.52
CA ARG A 19 -0.89 14.29 -6.05
C ARG A 19 -2.37 14.17 -5.65
N HIS A 20 -2.89 12.96 -5.75
CA HIS A 20 -4.24 12.67 -5.25
C HIS A 20 -4.32 13.01 -3.74
N PRO A 21 -5.38 13.68 -3.26
CA PRO A 21 -5.48 14.12 -1.86
C PRO A 21 -5.33 13.01 -0.81
N LYS A 22 -5.61 11.77 -1.17
CA LYS A 22 -5.46 10.60 -0.29
C LYS A 22 -4.05 9.96 -0.33
N LEU A 23 -3.18 10.42 -1.23
CA LEU A 23 -1.84 9.87 -1.45
C LEU A 23 -0.77 10.97 -1.47
N LEU A 24 -0.87 11.93 -0.57
CA LEU A 24 0.00 13.11 -0.54
C LEU A 24 1.43 12.76 -0.12
N THR A 25 1.56 11.89 0.87
CA THR A 25 2.85 11.56 1.50
C THR A 25 2.93 10.07 1.81
N HIS A 26 4.13 9.61 2.15
CA HIS A 26 4.46 8.26 2.58
C HIS A 26 4.29 7.21 1.46
N ALA A 27 5.13 6.21 1.52
CA ALA A 27 5.03 4.96 0.78
C ALA A 27 5.44 3.84 1.73
N ALA A 28 4.55 3.51 2.66
CA ALA A 28 4.79 2.55 3.74
C ALA A 28 4.24 1.16 3.38
N ASN A 29 4.74 0.14 4.06
CA ASN A 29 4.24 -1.23 3.98
C ASN A 29 4.16 -1.76 2.53
N PRO A 30 5.29 -1.82 1.81
CA PRO A 30 5.30 -2.22 0.42
C PRO A 30 4.95 -3.70 0.25
N LEU A 31 4.05 -3.99 -0.69
CA LEU A 31 3.74 -5.36 -1.12
C LEU A 31 4.01 -5.48 -2.63
N PRO A 32 5.04 -6.21 -3.06
CA PRO A 32 5.32 -6.43 -4.46
C PRO A 32 4.49 -7.60 -5.02
N VAL A 33 3.91 -7.41 -6.20
CA VAL A 33 3.23 -8.44 -6.98
C VAL A 33 3.81 -8.43 -8.39
N LEU A 34 4.34 -9.56 -8.85
CA LEU A 34 4.89 -9.70 -10.20
C LEU A 34 3.78 -9.51 -11.24
N ILE A 35 4.01 -8.61 -12.21
CA ILE A 35 3.08 -8.38 -13.32
C ILE A 35 3.63 -8.83 -14.67
N GLY A 36 4.92 -8.95 -14.82
CA GLY A 36 5.57 -9.52 -16.01
C GLY A 36 7.06 -9.21 -16.08
N GLY A 37 7.87 -10.14 -16.58
CA GLY A 37 9.32 -9.98 -16.65
C GLY A 37 9.93 -9.62 -15.28
N ASP A 38 10.65 -8.51 -15.23
CA ASP A 38 11.23 -7.98 -13.99
C ASP A 38 10.38 -6.85 -13.38
N VAL A 39 9.16 -6.64 -13.88
CA VAL A 39 8.28 -5.55 -13.43
C VAL A 39 7.32 -6.05 -12.35
N TYR A 40 7.35 -5.37 -11.23
CA TYR A 40 6.47 -5.59 -10.08
C TYR A 40 5.57 -4.38 -9.87
N ARG A 41 4.31 -4.65 -9.61
CA ARG A 41 3.40 -3.66 -9.01
C ARG A 41 3.61 -3.69 -7.51
N ILE A 42 4.02 -2.55 -6.97
CA ILE A 42 4.28 -2.40 -5.54
C ILE A 42 3.17 -1.55 -4.96
N PHE A 43 2.31 -2.22 -4.19
CA PHE A 43 1.28 -1.54 -3.40
C PHE A 43 1.92 -0.93 -2.16
N PHE A 44 1.45 0.25 -1.78
CA PHE A 44 1.94 0.94 -0.59
C PHE A 44 0.82 1.73 0.10
N SER A 45 1.02 2.04 1.37
CA SER A 45 0.15 2.94 2.11
C SER A 45 0.66 4.38 2.02
N GLY A 46 -0.13 5.23 1.38
CA GLY A 46 0.06 6.67 1.39
C GLY A 46 -0.77 7.35 2.48
N ARG A 47 -0.56 8.64 2.69
CA ARG A 47 -1.27 9.42 3.71
C ARG A 47 -1.95 10.65 3.09
N ASP A 48 -3.14 10.98 3.61
CA ASP A 48 -3.82 12.25 3.36
C ASP A 48 -3.38 13.35 4.35
N ALA A 49 -3.95 14.53 4.23
CA ALA A 49 -3.64 15.66 5.10
C ALA A 49 -4.05 15.45 6.57
N GLN A 50 -4.97 14.54 6.85
CA GLN A 50 -5.41 14.13 8.19
C GLN A 50 -4.67 12.90 8.69
N ASN A 51 -3.61 12.49 8.01
CA ASN A 51 -2.80 11.32 8.35
C ASN A 51 -3.54 9.97 8.25
N ARG A 52 -4.63 9.90 7.50
CA ARG A 52 -5.34 8.66 7.20
C ARG A 52 -4.68 7.97 6.01
N SER A 53 -4.61 6.65 6.03
CA SER A 53 -3.93 5.89 4.98
C SER A 53 -4.88 5.31 3.94
N SER A 54 -4.43 5.38 2.69
CA SER A 54 -5.06 4.72 1.55
C SER A 54 -3.97 4.01 0.74
N VAL A 55 -4.38 3.05 -0.10
CA VAL A 55 -3.44 2.23 -0.85
C VAL A 55 -3.23 2.81 -2.25
N GLY A 56 -1.99 3.15 -2.54
CA GLY A 56 -1.50 3.48 -3.87
C GLY A 56 -0.66 2.35 -4.46
N ALA A 57 -0.22 2.52 -5.70
CA ALA A 57 0.69 1.59 -6.34
C ALA A 57 1.64 2.27 -7.32
N VAL A 58 2.80 1.64 -7.49
CA VAL A 58 3.77 1.96 -8.53
C VAL A 58 4.21 0.68 -9.22
N ASP A 59 4.48 0.74 -10.51
CA ASP A 59 5.07 -0.35 -11.26
C ASP A 59 6.57 -0.05 -11.47
N ILE A 60 7.42 -0.95 -11.00
CA ILE A 60 8.89 -0.78 -11.00
C ILE A 60 9.54 -1.99 -11.65
N ASP A 61 10.46 -1.74 -12.59
CA ASP A 61 11.45 -2.74 -13.00
C ASP A 61 12.46 -2.89 -11.84
N ILE A 62 12.38 -4.03 -11.17
CA ILE A 62 13.14 -4.24 -9.92
C ILE A 62 14.62 -4.49 -10.18
N VAL A 63 15.00 -4.97 -11.38
CA VAL A 63 16.39 -5.21 -11.77
C VAL A 63 17.05 -3.90 -12.18
N ARG A 64 16.42 -3.14 -13.06
CA ARG A 64 16.90 -1.82 -13.49
C ARG A 64 16.69 -0.74 -12.44
N ARG A 65 15.81 -1.00 -11.46
CA ARG A 65 15.43 -0.05 -10.41
C ARG A 65 14.82 1.23 -10.98
N THR A 66 13.96 1.06 -11.97
CA THR A 66 13.35 2.16 -12.71
C THR A 66 11.84 2.16 -12.51
N LEU A 67 11.30 3.33 -12.15
CA LEU A 67 9.86 3.55 -12.11
C LEU A 67 9.31 3.48 -13.54
N ILE A 68 8.36 2.56 -13.77
CA ILE A 68 7.70 2.37 -15.06
C ILE A 68 6.41 3.18 -15.10
N TYR A 69 5.62 3.11 -14.02
CA TYR A 69 4.32 3.78 -13.95
C TYR A 69 3.95 4.08 -12.51
N GLU A 70 3.41 5.26 -12.26
CA GLU A 70 2.79 5.64 -11.00
C GLU A 70 1.27 5.68 -11.18
N HIS A 71 0.54 4.91 -10.37
CA HIS A 71 -0.93 4.93 -10.37
C HIS A 71 -1.40 6.18 -9.63
N GLU A 72 -2.01 7.12 -10.35
CA GLU A 72 -2.41 8.42 -9.80
C GLU A 72 -3.57 8.30 -8.81
N GLN A 73 -4.47 7.34 -9.05
CA GLN A 73 -5.63 7.11 -8.20
C GLN A 73 -5.34 6.07 -7.12
N PRO A 74 -5.87 6.24 -5.91
CA PRO A 74 -5.80 5.19 -4.91
C PRO A 74 -6.60 3.96 -5.37
N LEU A 75 -6.03 2.77 -5.13
CA LEU A 75 -6.67 1.50 -5.48
C LEU A 75 -7.66 1.05 -4.40
N PHE A 76 -7.40 1.43 -3.17
CA PHE A 76 -8.24 1.15 -2.03
C PHE A 76 -8.09 2.27 -1.00
N THR A 77 -9.21 2.77 -0.48
CA THR A 77 -9.19 3.94 0.42
C THR A 77 -9.68 3.58 1.82
N HIS A 78 -9.30 4.39 2.80
CA HIS A 78 -9.90 4.32 4.13
C HIS A 78 -11.43 4.44 4.04
N GLY A 79 -12.12 3.88 5.02
CA GLY A 79 -13.57 3.78 5.04
C GLY A 79 -14.28 4.99 5.63
N PRO A 80 -15.61 4.91 5.70
CA PRO A 80 -16.43 5.93 6.35
C PRO A 80 -16.20 5.97 7.86
N ALA A 81 -16.55 7.07 8.48
CA ALA A 81 -16.51 7.20 9.93
C ALA A 81 -17.31 6.07 10.60
N GLY A 82 -16.74 5.50 11.66
CA GLY A 82 -17.33 4.39 12.40
C GLY A 82 -17.01 2.99 11.84
N SER A 83 -16.42 2.88 10.65
CA SER A 83 -15.93 1.60 10.13
C SER A 83 -14.60 1.21 10.78
N PHE A 84 -14.26 -0.10 10.76
CA PHE A 84 -13.00 -0.58 11.33
C PHE A 84 -11.75 -0.08 10.59
N TYR A 85 -11.92 0.51 9.41
CA TYR A 85 -10.85 1.10 8.59
C TYR A 85 -11.05 2.58 8.30
N ALA A 86 -11.75 3.29 9.19
CA ALA A 86 -12.08 4.70 9.04
C ALA A 86 -10.85 5.62 8.95
N ASP A 87 -9.77 5.28 9.67
CA ASP A 87 -8.55 6.09 9.72
C ASP A 87 -7.45 5.57 8.81
N GLY A 88 -7.61 4.37 8.25
CA GLY A 88 -6.64 3.90 7.29
C GLY A 88 -6.70 2.44 6.93
N VAL A 89 -6.00 2.12 5.85
CA VAL A 89 -5.82 0.79 5.31
C VAL A 89 -4.35 0.57 4.90
N SER A 90 -3.91 -0.68 5.02
CA SER A 90 -2.59 -1.12 4.58
C SER A 90 -2.71 -2.55 4.05
N ILE A 91 -2.19 -2.80 2.85
CA ILE A 91 -2.20 -4.14 2.26
C ILE A 91 -1.21 -5.03 3.01
N GLY A 92 -1.69 -6.20 3.43
CA GLY A 92 -0.87 -7.19 4.13
C GLY A 92 -0.26 -8.22 3.21
N ASN A 93 -1.08 -8.90 2.44
CA ASN A 93 -0.62 -9.95 1.53
C ASN A 93 -1.62 -10.19 0.40
N CYS A 94 -1.14 -10.81 -0.69
CA CYS A 94 -1.95 -11.23 -1.83
C CYS A 94 -1.81 -12.74 -2.02
N TYR A 95 -2.91 -13.44 -2.24
CA TYR A 95 -2.92 -14.88 -2.45
C TYR A 95 -4.09 -15.29 -3.35
N THR A 96 -4.03 -16.52 -3.86
CA THR A 96 -5.10 -17.11 -4.67
C THR A 96 -5.67 -18.34 -3.97
N ALA A 97 -6.99 -18.41 -3.90
CA ALA A 97 -7.71 -19.57 -3.39
C ALA A 97 -8.92 -19.83 -4.31
N ASN A 98 -9.14 -21.10 -4.69
CA ASN A 98 -10.23 -21.50 -5.58
C ASN A 98 -10.32 -20.66 -6.88
N GLY A 99 -9.16 -20.30 -7.47
CA GLY A 99 -9.10 -19.51 -8.69
C GLY A 99 -9.41 -18.00 -8.51
N VAL A 100 -9.68 -17.55 -7.30
CA VAL A 100 -9.95 -16.15 -6.98
C VAL A 100 -8.74 -15.54 -6.29
N ARG A 101 -8.34 -14.35 -6.73
CA ARG A 101 -7.27 -13.59 -6.09
C ARG A 101 -7.84 -12.73 -4.97
N TYR A 102 -7.21 -12.83 -3.82
CA TYR A 102 -7.55 -12.08 -2.61
C TYR A 102 -6.37 -11.24 -2.14
N MET A 103 -6.68 -10.15 -1.47
CA MET A 103 -5.73 -9.40 -0.65
C MET A 103 -6.24 -9.30 0.78
N LEU A 104 -5.37 -9.58 1.74
CA LEU A 104 -5.61 -9.21 3.13
C LEU A 104 -5.17 -7.78 3.34
N PHE A 105 -5.90 -7.05 4.14
CA PHE A 105 -5.52 -5.72 4.56
C PHE A 105 -5.72 -5.53 6.06
N MET A 106 -4.94 -4.64 6.63
CA MET A 106 -5.21 -4.11 7.96
C MET A 106 -6.02 -2.83 7.80
N GLY A 107 -7.18 -2.79 8.41
CA GLY A 107 -7.92 -1.56 8.65
C GLY A 107 -7.61 -1.05 10.04
N TRP A 108 -7.52 0.27 10.22
CA TRP A 108 -7.30 0.85 11.53
C TRP A 108 -8.21 2.03 11.80
N GLN A 109 -8.49 2.23 13.08
CA GLN A 109 -9.28 3.33 13.59
C GLN A 109 -8.76 3.73 14.96
N THR A 110 -9.06 4.96 15.36
CA THR A 110 -8.83 5.44 16.72
C THR A 110 -10.19 5.68 17.37
N PRO A 111 -10.71 4.70 18.14
CA PRO A 111 -11.96 4.89 18.85
C PRO A 111 -11.87 6.04 19.84
N GLN A 112 -12.98 6.71 20.08
CA GLN A 112 -13.05 7.81 21.04
C GLN A 112 -12.61 7.34 22.44
N HIS A 113 -11.69 8.10 23.07
CA HIS A 113 -11.11 7.79 24.38
C HIS A 113 -10.30 6.47 24.46
N SER A 114 -9.77 6.00 23.34
CA SER A 114 -8.98 4.76 23.28
C SER A 114 -7.76 4.91 22.38
N HIS A 115 -6.84 3.93 22.45
CA HIS A 115 -5.77 3.79 21.49
C HIS A 115 -6.28 3.39 20.11
N TRP A 116 -5.44 3.56 19.09
CA TRP A 116 -5.75 3.02 17.78
C TRP A 116 -5.93 1.50 17.84
N ARG A 117 -6.76 0.99 16.96
CA ARG A 117 -7.09 -0.42 16.85
C ARG A 117 -6.93 -0.86 15.40
N GLY A 118 -6.29 -2.02 15.19
CA GLY A 118 -6.15 -2.65 13.88
C GLY A 118 -6.95 -3.95 13.82
N ASP A 119 -7.65 -4.17 12.71
CA ASP A 119 -8.40 -5.38 12.42
C ASP A 119 -8.08 -5.87 11.00
N ILE A 120 -8.32 -7.15 10.71
CA ILE A 120 -8.03 -7.75 9.41
C ILE A 120 -9.27 -7.75 8.54
N GLY A 121 -9.13 -7.25 7.33
CA GLY A 121 -10.13 -7.34 6.28
C GLY A 121 -9.63 -8.11 5.07
N GLN A 122 -10.51 -8.41 4.14
CA GLN A 122 -10.22 -9.13 2.92
C GLN A 122 -10.85 -8.43 1.71
N LEU A 123 -10.10 -8.40 0.61
CA LEU A 123 -10.56 -7.91 -0.69
C LEU A 123 -10.48 -9.03 -1.72
N THR A 124 -11.34 -8.98 -2.72
CA THR A 124 -11.13 -9.65 -4.01
C THR A 124 -10.48 -8.67 -5.01
N VAL A 125 -9.65 -9.18 -5.88
CA VAL A 125 -8.91 -8.39 -6.87
C VAL A 125 -9.35 -8.76 -8.28
#